data_58f78dac72f317adc864df9fc539639c
#
_entry.id   58f78dac72f317adc864df9fc539639c
#
_cell.length_a   1.000
_cell.length_b   1.000
_cell.length_c   1.000
_cell.angle_alpha   90.00
_cell.angle_beta   90.00
_cell.angle_gamma   90.00
#
_symmetry.space_group_name_H-M   'P 1'
#
loop_
_entity.id
_entity.type
_entity.pdbx_description
1 polymer ?
#
loop_
_entity_poly.entity_id
_entity_poly.type
_entity_poly.pdbx_seq_one_letter_code
_entity_poly.pdbx_strand_id
1 'polypeptide(L)'
;MKQVIGANHLTANSTFNPKECVSGMKAMNSYISGLDTTLNISGFEGSTAINSLVPAFSDIRLNSTLPGLDQNLVLNAKLKVLSTTGIKDNVAMSLVTLNNPFSASLHISKIASNVSSHGLFIASIDTPIDFTAGGKSNTTSPEIPLHVNLYPPDMFAFLRALAMDSGQDPLPIDKIVSIGGYTYTKTTKQNSPKKRSLMPRNMEAEVQFDPEPYVVPDVEFVKRKRNVFTNFNLPNYVDKAFSSASCDINILSTSSIGDYTIDITFLQSNVKLITDDSLHKLLPVLAKPIVQKIIDGASLSISQITILNPQAKSFQVHLEGSIANSGPFNAKIRFPNSLQVQRNNNVLRQIKMPAIEVTADEGAKLRLISDF
;
A
#
# COMPACT_ATOMS: atom_id res chain seq x y z
N MET A 1 -48.27 -28.81 37.48
CA MET A 1 -47.48 -28.30 36.35
C MET A 1 -47.63 -29.25 35.18
N LYS A 2 -48.23 -28.82 34.10
CA LYS A 2 -48.20 -29.62 32.85
C LYS A 2 -46.81 -29.50 32.24
N GLN A 3 -46.10 -30.62 32.21
CA GLN A 3 -44.84 -30.73 31.53
C GLN A 3 -45.11 -30.63 30.01
N VAL A 4 -44.66 -29.53 29.36
CA VAL A 4 -44.77 -29.38 27.91
C VAL A 4 -43.59 -30.15 27.32
N ILE A 5 -43.87 -31.30 26.71
CA ILE A 5 -42.86 -32.05 25.95
C ILE A 5 -42.69 -31.36 24.59
N GLY A 6 -41.57 -30.70 24.38
CA GLY A 6 -41.24 -30.01 23.15
C GLY A 6 -40.00 -29.10 23.29
N ALA A 7 -39.50 -28.58 22.20
CA ALA A 7 -38.40 -27.61 22.21
C ALA A 7 -38.88 -26.32 22.89
N ASN A 8 -38.27 -25.93 24.00
CA ASN A 8 -38.54 -24.67 24.69
C ASN A 8 -37.50 -23.64 24.21
N HIS A 9 -37.98 -22.52 23.70
CA HIS A 9 -37.12 -21.37 23.36
C HIS A 9 -37.06 -20.46 24.58
N LEU A 10 -35.88 -20.30 25.12
CA LEU A 10 -35.58 -19.32 26.17
C LEU A 10 -34.82 -18.16 25.55
N THR A 11 -35.38 -16.96 25.69
CA THR A 11 -34.65 -15.71 25.34
C THR A 11 -34.36 -14.99 26.65
N ALA A 12 -33.09 -14.72 26.89
CA ALA A 12 -32.63 -13.95 28.04
C ALA A 12 -31.69 -12.86 27.59
N ASN A 13 -31.92 -11.65 28.07
CA ASN A 13 -30.94 -10.55 27.93
C ASN A 13 -30.08 -10.54 29.18
N SER A 14 -28.76 -10.69 29.00
CA SER A 14 -27.82 -10.67 30.12
C SER A 14 -26.66 -9.76 29.81
N THR A 15 -26.08 -9.16 30.83
CA THR A 15 -24.85 -8.38 30.70
C THR A 15 -23.68 -9.31 30.97
N PHE A 16 -22.78 -9.39 30.00
CA PHE A 16 -21.52 -10.10 30.18
C PHE A 16 -20.49 -9.15 30.78
N ASN A 17 -20.10 -9.42 32.02
CA ASN A 17 -19.06 -8.66 32.72
C ASN A 17 -17.91 -9.60 33.06
N PRO A 18 -16.81 -9.60 32.26
CA PRO A 18 -15.68 -10.51 32.48
C PRO A 18 -15.00 -10.20 33.82
N LYS A 19 -14.91 -11.20 34.69
CA LYS A 19 -14.12 -11.07 35.94
C LYS A 19 -12.62 -11.10 35.67
N GLU A 20 -12.22 -11.75 34.58
CA GLU A 20 -10.84 -11.85 34.12
C GLU A 20 -10.67 -11.07 32.81
N CYS A 21 -9.93 -9.98 32.89
CA CYS A 21 -9.73 -9.08 31.75
C CYS A 21 -9.10 -9.82 30.55
N VAL A 22 -8.12 -10.69 30.80
CA VAL A 22 -7.40 -11.41 29.73
C VAL A 22 -8.31 -12.36 28.93
N SER A 23 -9.15 -13.15 29.62
CA SER A 23 -10.08 -14.07 28.94
C SER A 23 -11.17 -13.33 28.18
N GLY A 24 -11.66 -12.22 28.74
CA GLY A 24 -12.62 -11.33 28.08
C GLY A 24 -12.04 -10.70 26.81
N MET A 25 -10.81 -10.21 26.89
CA MET A 25 -10.09 -9.66 25.74
C MET A 25 -9.87 -10.70 24.64
N LYS A 26 -9.45 -11.92 25.00
CA LYS A 26 -9.28 -13.01 24.03
C LYS A 26 -10.60 -13.35 23.33
N ALA A 27 -11.68 -13.48 24.06
CA ALA A 27 -13.00 -13.76 23.48
C ALA A 27 -13.45 -12.64 22.54
N MET A 28 -13.26 -11.37 22.92
CA MET A 28 -13.62 -10.21 22.09
C MET A 28 -12.75 -10.15 20.84
N ASN A 29 -11.45 -10.35 20.96
CA ASN A 29 -10.55 -10.38 19.80
C ASN A 29 -10.90 -11.52 18.83
N SER A 30 -11.21 -12.69 19.33
CA SER A 30 -11.68 -13.81 18.51
C SER A 30 -12.98 -13.44 17.78
N TYR A 31 -13.95 -12.88 18.51
CA TYR A 31 -15.22 -12.43 17.94
C TYR A 31 -15.01 -11.39 16.82
N ILE A 32 -14.22 -10.35 17.08
CA ILE A 32 -13.92 -9.27 16.12
C ILE A 32 -13.17 -9.83 14.90
N SER A 33 -12.26 -10.78 15.11
CA SER A 33 -11.53 -11.45 14.03
C SER A 33 -12.40 -12.41 13.21
N GLY A 34 -13.68 -12.53 13.54
CA GLY A 34 -14.62 -13.43 12.89
C GLY A 34 -14.38 -14.92 13.21
N LEU A 35 -13.73 -15.21 14.34
CA LEU A 35 -13.49 -16.56 14.82
C LEU A 35 -14.57 -16.95 15.83
N ASP A 36 -15.09 -18.15 15.69
CA ASP A 36 -16.04 -18.70 16.64
C ASP A 36 -15.36 -18.94 18.00
N THR A 37 -16.04 -18.53 19.07
CA THR A 37 -15.54 -18.70 20.44
C THR A 37 -16.42 -19.67 21.19
N THR A 38 -15.84 -20.76 21.72
CA THR A 38 -16.56 -21.69 22.57
C THR A 38 -16.69 -21.13 23.98
N LEU A 39 -17.89 -20.99 24.45
CA LEU A 39 -18.24 -20.57 25.80
C LEU A 39 -18.71 -21.79 26.61
N ASN A 40 -18.05 -22.02 27.74
CA ASN A 40 -18.50 -23.01 28.72
C ASN A 40 -19.35 -22.29 29.77
N ILE A 41 -20.62 -22.58 29.79
CA ILE A 41 -21.57 -22.01 30.75
C ILE A 41 -21.82 -23.03 31.83
N SER A 42 -21.56 -22.66 33.06
CA SER A 42 -21.81 -23.53 34.21
C SER A 42 -22.62 -22.81 35.28
N GLY A 43 -23.49 -23.55 35.92
CA GLY A 43 -24.13 -23.09 37.14
C GLY A 43 -23.15 -23.04 38.31
N PHE A 44 -23.54 -22.37 39.37
CA PHE A 44 -22.80 -22.27 40.64
C PHE A 44 -23.80 -22.15 41.77
N GLU A 45 -23.36 -22.25 43.01
CA GLU A 45 -24.26 -22.23 44.20
C GLU A 45 -25.21 -21.01 44.24
N GLY A 46 -24.79 -19.87 43.74
CA GLY A 46 -25.62 -18.67 43.63
C GLY A 46 -26.53 -18.61 42.39
N SER A 47 -26.61 -19.65 41.55
CA SER A 47 -27.42 -19.64 40.31
C SER A 47 -28.93 -19.60 40.59
N THR A 48 -29.38 -19.86 41.80
CA THR A 48 -30.78 -19.77 42.23
C THR A 48 -30.86 -19.36 43.69
N ALA A 49 -31.90 -18.60 44.04
CA ALA A 49 -32.26 -18.27 45.43
C ALA A 49 -33.03 -19.36 46.13
N ILE A 50 -33.45 -20.42 45.41
CA ILE A 50 -34.23 -21.52 45.93
C ILE A 50 -33.31 -22.67 46.35
N ASN A 51 -33.06 -22.82 47.66
CA ASN A 51 -32.10 -23.79 48.20
C ASN A 51 -32.30 -25.23 47.71
N SER A 52 -33.55 -25.69 47.52
CA SER A 52 -33.83 -27.02 47.00
C SER A 52 -33.43 -27.26 45.54
N LEU A 53 -33.22 -26.16 44.77
CA LEU A 53 -32.81 -26.22 43.38
C LEU A 53 -31.31 -25.99 43.19
N VAL A 54 -30.58 -25.58 44.24
CA VAL A 54 -29.14 -25.29 44.16
C VAL A 54 -28.33 -26.44 43.58
N PRO A 55 -28.51 -27.72 44.03
CA PRO A 55 -27.75 -28.83 43.47
C PRO A 55 -27.99 -29.03 41.98
N ALA A 56 -29.25 -28.90 41.52
CA ALA A 56 -29.60 -29.06 40.11
C ALA A 56 -29.02 -27.95 39.23
N PHE A 57 -29.01 -26.73 39.73
CA PHE A 57 -28.47 -25.60 38.97
C PHE A 57 -26.94 -25.55 38.98
N SER A 58 -26.30 -25.97 40.08
CA SER A 58 -24.82 -26.03 40.15
C SER A 58 -24.21 -27.11 39.27
N ASP A 59 -24.99 -28.13 38.90
CA ASP A 59 -24.56 -29.20 37.98
C ASP A 59 -24.76 -28.89 36.50
N ILE A 60 -25.42 -27.77 36.18
CA ILE A 60 -25.59 -27.39 34.78
C ILE A 60 -24.23 -27.10 34.13
N ARG A 61 -24.00 -27.79 33.03
CA ARG A 61 -22.84 -27.57 32.16
C ARG A 61 -23.33 -27.49 30.73
N LEU A 62 -23.15 -26.33 30.12
CA LEU A 62 -23.54 -26.07 28.72
C LEU A 62 -22.34 -25.62 27.95
N ASN A 63 -22.18 -26.16 26.77
CA ASN A 63 -21.22 -25.62 25.79
C ASN A 63 -22.01 -24.85 24.74
N SER A 64 -21.64 -23.63 24.54
CA SER A 64 -22.23 -22.76 23.53
C SER A 64 -21.12 -22.21 22.63
N THR A 65 -21.47 -21.91 21.39
CA THR A 65 -20.55 -21.24 20.46
C THR A 65 -21.07 -19.84 20.21
N LEU A 66 -20.23 -18.85 20.52
CA LEU A 66 -20.42 -17.47 20.06
C LEU A 66 -19.83 -17.40 18.65
N PRO A 67 -20.66 -17.28 17.61
CA PRO A 67 -20.15 -17.14 16.25
C PRO A 67 -19.36 -15.84 16.13
N GLY A 68 -18.26 -15.87 15.38
CA GLY A 68 -17.45 -14.71 15.12
C GLY A 68 -18.21 -13.64 14.31
N LEU A 69 -17.75 -12.42 14.40
CA LEU A 69 -18.32 -11.29 13.66
C LEU A 69 -18.20 -11.55 12.15
N ASP A 70 -19.33 -11.62 11.44
CA ASP A 70 -19.38 -11.83 9.99
C ASP A 70 -19.48 -10.50 9.22
N GLN A 71 -18.74 -9.50 9.68
CA GLN A 71 -18.72 -8.16 9.09
C GLN A 71 -17.31 -7.58 9.14
N ASN A 72 -16.97 -6.79 8.13
CA ASN A 72 -15.74 -6.04 8.11
C ASN A 72 -15.87 -4.79 8.98
N LEU A 73 -14.92 -4.58 9.89
CA LEU A 73 -14.84 -3.34 10.67
C LEU A 73 -14.33 -2.18 9.83
N VAL A 74 -13.35 -2.42 8.96
CA VAL A 74 -12.83 -1.42 8.03
C VAL A 74 -13.50 -1.63 6.67
N LEU A 75 -14.31 -0.69 6.24
CA LEU A 75 -15.00 -0.76 4.94
C LEU A 75 -14.09 -0.33 3.80
N ASN A 76 -13.36 0.73 4.01
CA ASN A 76 -12.39 1.25 3.04
C ASN A 76 -11.36 2.16 3.72
N ALA A 77 -10.25 2.38 3.02
CA ALA A 77 -9.25 3.36 3.37
C ALA A 77 -9.00 4.28 2.17
N LYS A 78 -9.13 5.59 2.37
CA LYS A 78 -8.79 6.59 1.34
C LYS A 78 -7.39 7.11 1.58
N LEU A 79 -6.53 6.98 0.56
CA LEU A 79 -5.17 7.50 0.56
C LEU A 79 -5.14 8.92 -0.04
N LYS A 80 -4.49 9.85 0.65
CA LYS A 80 -4.23 11.21 0.19
C LYS A 80 -2.73 11.48 0.25
N VAL A 81 -2.10 11.60 -0.89
CA VAL A 81 -0.67 11.88 -1.01
C VAL A 81 -0.43 13.39 -0.89
N LEU A 82 0.47 13.79 0.00
CA LEU A 82 0.83 15.19 0.21
C LEU A 82 1.86 15.64 -0.84
N SER A 83 2.03 16.95 -1.01
CA SER A 83 3.09 17.51 -1.85
C SER A 83 4.49 17.29 -1.26
N THR A 84 4.57 17.00 0.03
CA THR A 84 5.81 16.71 0.77
C THR A 84 6.17 15.23 0.77
N THR A 85 5.20 14.33 0.47
CA THR A 85 5.41 12.88 0.50
C THR A 85 6.51 12.47 -0.49
N GLY A 86 7.54 11.79 0.01
CA GLY A 86 8.71 11.37 -0.78
C GLY A 86 9.72 12.45 -1.10
N ILE A 87 9.46 13.71 -0.73
CA ILE A 87 10.38 14.84 -0.92
C ILE A 87 10.99 15.24 0.42
N LYS A 88 10.16 15.42 1.45
CA LYS A 88 10.57 15.81 2.79
C LYS A 88 10.54 14.61 3.75
N ASP A 89 9.50 13.84 3.66
CA ASP A 89 9.25 12.63 4.45
C ASP A 89 8.41 11.64 3.62
N ASN A 90 8.21 10.44 4.14
CA ASN A 90 7.38 9.42 3.50
C ASN A 90 5.96 9.38 4.09
N VAL A 91 5.45 10.51 4.56
CA VAL A 91 4.15 10.60 5.18
C VAL A 91 3.09 10.98 4.14
N ALA A 92 2.04 10.19 4.06
CA ALA A 92 0.78 10.50 3.41
C ALA A 92 -0.33 10.57 4.47
N MET A 93 -1.55 10.93 4.09
CA MET A 93 -2.72 10.90 4.98
C MET A 93 -3.67 9.80 4.55
N SER A 94 -4.30 9.16 5.52
CA SER A 94 -5.34 8.17 5.30
C SER A 94 -6.61 8.57 6.02
N LEU A 95 -7.77 8.34 5.38
CA LEU A 95 -9.08 8.40 6.00
C LEU A 95 -9.66 6.99 5.97
N VAL A 96 -10.03 6.48 7.11
CA VAL A 96 -10.55 5.11 7.26
C VAL A 96 -12.04 5.17 7.58
N THR A 97 -12.85 4.47 6.80
CA THR A 97 -14.27 4.32 7.10
C THR A 97 -14.47 3.04 7.89
N LEU A 98 -14.94 3.20 9.13
CA LEU A 98 -15.25 2.09 10.03
C LEU A 98 -16.75 1.80 10.03
N ASN A 99 -17.09 0.53 10.11
CA ASN A 99 -18.41 0.04 10.43
C ASN A 99 -18.40 -0.42 11.89
N ASN A 100 -19.11 0.28 12.75
CA ASN A 100 -19.30 -0.16 14.13
C ASN A 100 -20.50 -1.11 14.24
N PRO A 101 -20.28 -2.43 14.39
CA PRO A 101 -21.40 -3.38 14.50
C PRO A 101 -22.04 -3.42 15.88
N PHE A 102 -21.42 -2.80 16.88
CA PHE A 102 -21.90 -2.79 18.26
C PHE A 102 -23.05 -1.80 18.45
N SER A 103 -23.94 -2.06 19.41
CA SER A 103 -24.95 -1.08 19.81
C SER A 103 -24.36 0.09 20.61
N ALA A 104 -23.23 -0.14 21.27
CA ALA A 104 -22.47 0.90 21.98
C ALA A 104 -21.53 1.63 21.01
N SER A 105 -21.08 2.82 21.37
CA SER A 105 -20.06 3.54 20.66
C SER A 105 -18.71 2.81 20.74
N LEU A 106 -17.95 2.88 19.65
CA LEU A 106 -16.57 2.42 19.57
C LEU A 106 -15.66 3.65 19.57
N HIS A 107 -14.92 3.84 20.64
CA HIS A 107 -13.92 4.90 20.75
C HIS A 107 -12.53 4.31 20.58
N ILE A 108 -11.71 4.92 19.72
CA ILE A 108 -10.33 4.50 19.43
C ILE A 108 -9.40 5.60 19.90
N SER A 109 -8.51 5.30 20.84
CA SER A 109 -7.54 6.24 21.42
C SER A 109 -6.12 6.07 20.85
N LYS A 110 -5.81 4.91 20.32
CA LYS A 110 -4.55 4.62 19.63
C LYS A 110 -4.76 3.62 18.52
N ILE A 111 -4.04 3.80 17.42
CA ILE A 111 -3.97 2.84 16.32
C ILE A 111 -2.52 2.61 15.93
N ALA A 112 -2.13 1.34 15.89
CA ALA A 112 -0.93 0.86 15.21
C ALA A 112 -1.37 -0.15 14.16
N SER A 113 -0.90 0.00 12.93
CA SER A 113 -1.32 -0.86 11.83
C SER A 113 -0.21 -1.02 10.82
N ASN A 114 -0.07 -2.24 10.32
CA ASN A 114 0.72 -2.52 9.14
C ASN A 114 -0.22 -2.79 7.97
N VAL A 115 0.06 -2.12 6.86
CA VAL A 115 -0.69 -2.25 5.62
C VAL A 115 0.16 -3.01 4.62
N SER A 116 -0.39 -4.08 4.09
CA SER A 116 0.28 -4.89 3.06
C SER A 116 -0.67 -5.14 1.89
N SER A 117 -0.12 -5.51 0.74
CA SER A 117 -0.87 -5.96 -0.41
C SER A 117 0.00 -6.91 -1.22
N HIS A 118 -0.55 -8.02 -1.69
CA HIS A 118 0.22 -9.05 -2.42
C HIS A 118 1.46 -9.55 -1.66
N GLY A 119 1.40 -9.56 -0.32
CA GLY A 119 2.54 -9.91 0.53
C GLY A 119 3.66 -8.87 0.60
N LEU A 120 3.45 -7.68 0.04
CA LEU A 120 4.38 -6.56 0.14
C LEU A 120 3.95 -5.62 1.25
N PHE A 121 4.90 -5.15 2.05
CA PHE A 121 4.68 -4.07 3.00
C PHE A 121 4.52 -2.74 2.26
N ILE A 122 3.38 -2.09 2.43
CA ILE A 122 3.03 -0.85 1.71
C ILE A 122 3.15 0.37 2.63
N ALA A 123 2.68 0.25 3.87
CA ALA A 123 2.69 1.38 4.78
C ALA A 123 2.46 0.94 6.23
N SER A 124 2.70 1.85 7.17
CA SER A 124 2.37 1.67 8.58
C SER A 124 1.73 2.92 9.18
N ILE A 125 0.95 2.69 10.22
CA ILE A 125 0.37 3.72 11.09
C ILE A 125 0.83 3.39 12.52
N ASP A 126 1.28 4.38 13.28
CA ASP A 126 1.47 4.31 14.72
C ASP A 126 1.25 5.71 15.29
N THR A 127 0.02 5.97 15.72
CA THR A 127 -0.36 7.29 16.19
C THR A 127 -1.46 7.24 17.23
N PRO A 128 -1.43 8.09 18.24
CA PRO A 128 -2.59 8.36 19.08
C PRO A 128 -3.68 9.02 18.19
N ILE A 129 -4.91 8.69 18.46
CA ILE A 129 -6.07 9.22 17.76
C ILE A 129 -7.22 9.36 18.75
N ASP A 130 -8.02 10.38 18.60
CA ASP A 130 -9.29 10.53 19.32
C ASP A 130 -10.43 10.43 18.31
N PHE A 131 -10.99 9.24 18.19
CA PHE A 131 -12.00 8.96 17.19
C PHE A 131 -13.10 8.07 17.74
N THR A 132 -14.35 8.50 17.60
CA THR A 132 -15.52 7.74 18.06
C THR A 132 -16.45 7.43 16.91
N ALA A 133 -16.73 6.13 16.71
CA ALA A 133 -17.78 5.65 15.83
C ALA A 133 -19.03 5.35 16.64
N GLY A 134 -20.15 5.98 16.29
CA GLY A 134 -21.45 5.74 16.95
C GLY A 134 -21.90 4.30 16.81
N GLY A 135 -22.76 3.83 17.72
CA GLY A 135 -23.29 2.47 17.67
C GLY A 135 -24.04 2.19 16.36
N LYS A 136 -23.82 1.02 15.77
CA LYS A 136 -24.46 0.54 14.52
C LYS A 136 -24.40 1.56 13.39
N SER A 137 -23.26 2.23 13.23
CA SER A 137 -23.06 3.26 12.23
C SER A 137 -21.73 3.13 11.49
N ASN A 138 -21.71 3.69 10.28
CA ASN A 138 -20.47 3.88 9.52
C ASN A 138 -19.94 5.28 9.83
N THR A 139 -18.68 5.36 10.19
CA THR A 139 -18.06 6.64 10.53
C THR A 139 -16.67 6.72 9.90
N THR A 140 -16.33 7.88 9.32
CA THR A 140 -15.02 8.12 8.73
C THR A 140 -14.12 8.81 9.76
N SER A 141 -12.90 8.29 9.91
CA SER A 141 -11.89 8.84 10.81
C SER A 141 -11.45 10.25 10.41
N PRO A 142 -10.83 11.02 11.31
CA PRO A 142 -9.96 12.13 10.93
C PRO A 142 -8.85 11.67 9.99
N GLU A 143 -8.12 12.62 9.38
CA GLU A 143 -6.90 12.31 8.63
C GLU A 143 -5.84 11.72 9.57
N ILE A 144 -5.39 10.50 9.26
CA ILE A 144 -4.40 9.74 10.03
C ILE A 144 -3.09 9.74 9.26
N PRO A 145 -1.95 10.11 9.86
CA PRO A 145 -0.65 10.02 9.20
C PRO A 145 -0.30 8.56 8.91
N LEU A 146 0.08 8.31 7.66
CA LEU A 146 0.44 7.01 7.12
C LEU A 146 1.87 7.06 6.59
N HIS A 147 2.78 6.28 7.18
CA HIS A 147 4.15 6.14 6.70
C HIS A 147 4.20 5.16 5.53
N VAL A 148 4.39 5.69 4.32
CA VAL A 148 4.38 4.91 3.07
C VAL A 148 5.76 4.34 2.79
N ASN A 149 5.83 3.07 2.42
CA ASN A 149 7.05 2.46 1.88
C ASN A 149 7.27 2.96 0.44
N LEU A 150 8.27 3.80 0.23
CA LEU A 150 8.64 4.33 -1.09
C LEU A 150 9.89 3.64 -1.67
N TYR A 151 10.24 2.45 -1.18
CA TYR A 151 11.33 1.67 -1.75
C TYR A 151 10.94 1.21 -3.17
N PRO A 152 11.70 1.62 -4.22
CA PRO A 152 11.28 1.44 -5.60
C PRO A 152 10.96 -0.02 -6.00
N PRO A 153 11.76 -1.04 -5.64
CA PRO A 153 11.44 -2.43 -5.97
C PRO A 153 10.09 -2.90 -5.43
N ASP A 154 9.73 -2.50 -4.20
CA ASP A 154 8.45 -2.86 -3.58
C ASP A 154 7.29 -2.14 -4.27
N MET A 155 7.45 -0.84 -4.52
CA MET A 155 6.41 -0.03 -5.15
C MET A 155 6.14 -0.44 -6.60
N PHE A 156 7.17 -0.77 -7.36
CA PHE A 156 6.99 -1.30 -8.71
C PHE A 156 6.40 -2.71 -8.71
N ALA A 157 6.80 -3.57 -7.76
CA ALA A 157 6.19 -4.89 -7.60
C ALA A 157 4.69 -4.76 -7.24
N PHE A 158 4.35 -3.85 -6.35
CA PHE A 158 2.97 -3.53 -5.98
C PHE A 158 2.17 -3.01 -7.19
N LEU A 159 2.68 -1.99 -7.90
CA LEU A 159 2.02 -1.46 -9.09
C LEU A 159 1.83 -2.53 -10.18
N ARG A 160 2.83 -3.39 -10.37
CA ARG A 160 2.74 -4.52 -11.28
C ARG A 160 1.62 -5.48 -10.91
N ALA A 161 1.52 -5.84 -9.63
CA ALA A 161 0.49 -6.74 -9.14
C ALA A 161 -0.91 -6.13 -9.34
N LEU A 162 -1.11 -4.87 -8.98
CA LEU A 162 -2.37 -4.16 -9.20
C LEU A 162 -2.74 -4.06 -10.69
N ALA A 163 -1.75 -3.83 -11.54
CA ALA A 163 -1.97 -3.78 -12.99
C ALA A 163 -2.47 -5.14 -13.51
N MET A 164 -1.88 -6.24 -13.04
CA MET A 164 -2.34 -7.60 -13.40
C MET A 164 -3.75 -7.88 -12.90
N ASP A 165 -4.09 -7.46 -11.67
CA ASP A 165 -5.43 -7.62 -11.11
C ASP A 165 -6.48 -6.83 -11.90
N SER A 166 -6.11 -5.65 -12.41
CA SER A 166 -6.97 -4.83 -13.27
C SER A 166 -6.96 -5.24 -14.75
N GLY A 167 -6.30 -6.36 -15.09
CA GLY A 167 -6.21 -6.89 -16.45
C GLY A 167 -5.32 -6.09 -17.39
N GLN A 168 -4.40 -5.26 -16.85
CA GLN A 168 -3.45 -4.51 -17.66
C GLN A 168 -2.19 -5.32 -17.96
N ASP A 169 -1.53 -5.00 -19.08
CA ASP A 169 -0.23 -5.59 -19.44
C ASP A 169 0.85 -5.07 -18.47
N PRO A 170 1.54 -5.94 -17.70
CA PRO A 170 2.61 -5.53 -16.79
C PRO A 170 3.91 -5.15 -17.51
N LEU A 171 4.05 -5.46 -18.81
CA LEU A 171 5.30 -5.29 -19.57
C LEU A 171 5.89 -3.86 -19.53
N PRO A 172 5.09 -2.76 -19.55
CA PRO A 172 5.64 -1.42 -19.40
C PRO A 172 6.37 -1.23 -18.06
N ILE A 173 5.81 -1.74 -16.97
CA ILE A 173 6.43 -1.66 -15.64
C ILE A 173 7.67 -2.54 -15.57
N ASP A 174 7.63 -3.76 -16.12
CA ASP A 174 8.78 -4.67 -16.18
C ASP A 174 9.97 -4.00 -16.89
N LYS A 175 9.71 -3.29 -17.98
CA LYS A 175 10.75 -2.52 -18.68
C LYS A 175 11.28 -1.34 -17.88
N ILE A 176 10.39 -0.59 -17.21
CA ILE A 176 10.80 0.53 -16.34
C ILE A 176 11.73 0.04 -15.23
N VAL A 177 11.38 -1.07 -14.57
CA VAL A 177 12.18 -1.69 -13.51
C VAL A 177 13.54 -2.14 -14.04
N SER A 178 13.56 -2.78 -15.21
CA SER A 178 14.80 -3.22 -15.87
C SER A 178 15.73 -2.05 -16.21
N ILE A 179 15.19 -0.95 -16.75
CA ILE A 179 15.95 0.28 -17.06
C ILE A 179 16.55 0.86 -15.77
N GLY A 180 15.79 0.88 -14.69
CA GLY A 180 16.27 1.33 -13.38
C GLY A 180 17.34 0.44 -12.77
N GLY A 181 17.58 -0.74 -13.33
CA GLY A 181 18.50 -1.74 -12.78
C GLY A 181 17.98 -2.38 -11.50
N TYR A 182 16.67 -2.39 -11.30
CA TYR A 182 16.02 -3.04 -10.16
C TYR A 182 15.61 -4.47 -10.49
N THR A 183 15.46 -5.26 -9.43
CA THR A 183 14.75 -6.54 -9.45
C THR A 183 13.53 -6.43 -8.58
N TYR A 184 12.45 -7.13 -8.95
CA TYR A 184 11.24 -7.13 -8.14
C TYR A 184 11.45 -7.78 -6.79
N THR A 185 10.84 -7.19 -5.77
CA THR A 185 10.59 -7.89 -4.52
C THR A 185 9.55 -9.00 -4.77
N LYS A 186 9.75 -10.16 -4.16
CA LYS A 186 8.81 -11.27 -4.32
C LYS A 186 7.44 -10.88 -3.77
N THR A 187 6.40 -11.12 -4.55
CA THR A 187 5.01 -10.90 -4.17
C THR A 187 4.31 -12.23 -3.94
N THR A 188 3.34 -12.25 -3.06
CA THR A 188 2.42 -13.37 -2.90
C THR A 188 1.12 -13.08 -3.62
N LYS A 189 0.51 -14.10 -4.24
CA LYS A 189 -0.86 -13.96 -4.74
C LYS A 189 -1.77 -13.70 -3.54
N GLN A 190 -2.55 -12.62 -3.62
CA GLN A 190 -3.68 -12.46 -2.74
C GLN A 190 -4.64 -13.63 -3.04
N ASN A 191 -4.61 -14.67 -2.20
CA ASN A 191 -5.59 -15.71 -2.31
C ASN A 191 -6.94 -15.06 -1.99
N SER A 192 -7.83 -14.97 -2.97
CA SER A 192 -9.25 -14.74 -2.70
C SER A 192 -9.63 -15.62 -1.52
N PRO A 193 -10.37 -15.12 -0.52
CA PRO A 193 -10.62 -15.88 0.70
C PRO A 193 -11.24 -17.21 0.32
N LYS A 194 -10.41 -18.26 0.26
CA LYS A 194 -10.93 -19.62 0.34
C LYS A 194 -11.75 -19.64 1.62
N LYS A 195 -13.01 -20.02 1.52
CA LYS A 195 -13.90 -20.28 2.65
C LYS A 195 -13.05 -20.72 3.84
N ARG A 196 -13.14 -19.97 4.93
CA ARG A 196 -12.39 -20.10 6.17
C ARG A 196 -12.03 -21.54 6.44
N SER A 197 -10.79 -21.92 6.27
CA SER A 197 -10.25 -23.18 6.73
C SER A 197 -10.05 -23.00 8.23
N LEU A 198 -10.67 -23.83 9.02
CA LEU A 198 -10.49 -23.92 10.47
C LEU A 198 -8.98 -24.04 10.76
N MET A 199 -8.40 -23.02 11.35
CA MET A 199 -7.01 -23.08 11.81
C MET A 199 -6.90 -24.08 12.96
N PRO A 200 -5.80 -24.88 13.04
CA PRO A 200 -5.59 -25.82 14.13
C PRO A 200 -5.47 -25.09 15.47
N ARG A 201 -6.05 -25.71 16.49
CA ARG A 201 -6.01 -25.30 17.89
C ARG A 201 -4.61 -25.39 18.48
N ASN A 202 -3.75 -24.47 18.29
CA ASN A 202 -2.60 -24.20 19.17
C ASN A 202 -1.82 -23.04 18.57
N MET A 203 -2.14 -21.83 18.95
CA MET A 203 -1.27 -20.70 18.67
C MET A 203 -1.12 -19.84 19.93
N GLU A 204 -0.25 -20.28 20.82
CA GLU A 204 0.75 -19.39 21.40
C GLU A 204 1.85 -19.30 20.35
N ALA A 205 1.73 -18.39 19.41
CA ALA A 205 2.79 -18.10 18.46
C ALA A 205 2.57 -16.66 17.97
N GLU A 206 3.60 -15.86 18.11
CA GLU A 206 3.84 -14.76 17.20
C GLU A 206 3.40 -15.20 15.81
N VAL A 207 2.43 -14.48 15.23
CA VAL A 207 2.03 -14.72 13.84
C VAL A 207 3.19 -14.26 12.97
N GLN A 208 4.19 -15.09 12.84
CA GLN A 208 5.14 -14.99 11.76
C GLN A 208 4.37 -15.35 10.50
N PHE A 209 3.94 -14.32 9.80
CA PHE A 209 3.40 -14.45 8.46
C PHE A 209 4.56 -14.87 7.56
N ASP A 210 4.66 -16.17 7.28
CA ASP A 210 5.54 -16.69 6.23
C ASP A 210 4.65 -16.98 5.01
N PRO A 211 4.41 -15.95 4.15
CA PRO A 211 3.61 -16.14 2.95
C PRO A 211 4.43 -17.00 1.99
N GLU A 212 3.86 -18.11 1.51
CA GLU A 212 4.49 -18.85 0.42
C GLU A 212 4.83 -17.88 -0.72
N PRO A 213 6.11 -17.78 -1.12
CA PRO A 213 6.52 -16.79 -2.09
C PRO A 213 5.88 -17.11 -3.44
N TYR A 214 5.10 -16.18 -3.97
CA TYR A 214 4.69 -16.22 -5.36
C TYR A 214 5.93 -16.09 -6.25
N VAL A 215 6.33 -17.18 -6.88
CA VAL A 215 7.36 -17.15 -7.91
C VAL A 215 6.74 -16.39 -9.09
N VAL A 216 7.25 -15.18 -9.35
CA VAL A 216 6.97 -14.49 -10.61
C VAL A 216 7.37 -15.47 -11.71
N PRO A 217 6.46 -15.92 -12.61
CA PRO A 217 6.86 -16.75 -13.73
C PRO A 217 8.01 -16.03 -14.44
N ASP A 218 9.09 -16.76 -14.75
CA ASP A 218 10.12 -16.25 -15.65
C ASP A 218 9.39 -15.75 -16.90
N VAL A 219 9.27 -14.43 -17.02
CA VAL A 219 8.71 -13.84 -18.22
C VAL A 219 9.76 -14.05 -19.28
N GLU A 220 9.62 -15.11 -20.09
CA GLU A 220 10.35 -15.18 -21.36
C GLU A 220 10.07 -13.86 -22.06
N PHE A 221 11.11 -13.02 -22.12
CA PHE A 221 11.07 -11.78 -22.87
C PHE A 221 10.89 -12.14 -24.35
N VAL A 222 9.63 -12.35 -24.73
CA VAL A 222 9.27 -12.42 -26.15
C VAL A 222 9.78 -11.11 -26.73
N LYS A 223 10.80 -11.19 -27.58
CA LYS A 223 11.36 -10.07 -28.35
C LYS A 223 10.28 -9.49 -29.27
N ARG A 224 9.28 -8.83 -28.69
CA ARG A 224 8.33 -8.02 -29.43
C ARG A 224 9.06 -6.74 -29.85
N LYS A 225 9.32 -6.60 -31.14
CA LYS A 225 9.97 -5.44 -31.77
C LYS A 225 9.19 -4.13 -31.65
N ARG A 226 8.07 -4.07 -30.93
CA ARG A 226 7.31 -2.83 -30.72
C ARG A 226 7.79 -2.13 -29.45
N ASN A 227 8.10 -0.85 -29.58
CA ASN A 227 8.33 -0.02 -28.39
C ASN A 227 7.07 -0.02 -27.52
N VAL A 228 7.16 -0.60 -26.32
CA VAL A 228 6.01 -0.77 -25.40
C VAL A 228 5.51 0.57 -24.88
N PHE A 229 6.33 1.62 -25.00
CA PHE A 229 6.00 2.98 -24.55
C PHE A 229 5.36 3.84 -25.63
N THR A 230 5.19 3.33 -26.87
CA THR A 230 4.42 4.03 -27.88
C THR A 230 2.98 4.20 -27.38
N ASN A 231 2.54 5.43 -27.17
CA ASN A 231 1.25 5.80 -26.59
C ASN A 231 1.03 5.35 -25.11
N PHE A 232 2.09 4.96 -24.40
CA PHE A 232 1.99 4.63 -22.98
C PHE A 232 1.81 5.90 -22.15
N ASN A 233 0.70 5.97 -21.41
CA ASN A 233 0.39 7.06 -20.48
C ASN A 233 0.48 6.52 -19.05
N LEU A 234 1.58 6.80 -18.36
CA LEU A 234 1.84 6.31 -17.01
C LEU A 234 0.77 6.75 -15.98
N PRO A 235 0.33 8.01 -15.91
CA PRO A 235 -0.77 8.39 -15.03
C PRO A 235 -2.02 7.56 -15.23
N ASN A 236 -2.51 7.45 -16.46
CA ASN A 236 -3.70 6.64 -16.76
C ASN A 236 -3.51 5.14 -16.46
N TYR A 237 -2.30 4.63 -16.65
CA TYR A 237 -1.96 3.26 -16.27
C TYR A 237 -2.06 3.05 -14.75
N VAL A 238 -1.53 3.99 -13.97
CA VAL A 238 -1.57 3.96 -12.51
C VAL A 238 -3.02 4.07 -12.02
N ASP A 239 -3.82 4.99 -12.55
CA ASP A 239 -5.23 5.14 -12.18
C ASP A 239 -6.02 3.86 -12.40
N LYS A 240 -5.82 3.22 -13.53
CA LYS A 240 -6.45 1.93 -13.84
C LYS A 240 -5.98 0.82 -12.90
N ALA A 241 -4.69 0.75 -12.60
CA ALA A 241 -4.15 -0.24 -11.66
C ALA A 241 -4.75 -0.07 -10.27
N PHE A 242 -4.90 1.16 -9.80
CA PHE A 242 -5.46 1.45 -8.48
C PHE A 242 -7.00 1.42 -8.43
N SER A 243 -7.69 1.34 -9.55
CA SER A 243 -9.18 1.35 -9.58
C SER A 243 -9.82 0.20 -8.80
N SER A 244 -9.15 -0.93 -8.71
CA SER A 244 -9.59 -2.13 -7.98
C SER A 244 -8.66 -2.48 -6.81
N ALA A 245 -7.82 -1.55 -6.39
CA ALA A 245 -6.82 -1.80 -5.36
C ALA A 245 -7.45 -2.16 -4.02
N SER A 246 -6.87 -3.16 -3.38
CA SER A 246 -7.18 -3.56 -2.02
C SER A 246 -5.90 -3.83 -1.23
N CYS A 247 -6.02 -3.78 0.09
CA CYS A 247 -4.93 -4.06 1.00
C CYS A 247 -5.39 -4.93 2.16
N ASP A 248 -4.42 -5.57 2.79
CA ASP A 248 -4.59 -6.29 4.04
C ASP A 248 -4.06 -5.40 5.16
N ILE A 249 -4.84 -5.28 6.22
CA ILE A 249 -4.53 -4.42 7.35
C ILE A 249 -4.41 -5.29 8.59
N ASN A 250 -3.24 -5.27 9.23
CA ASN A 250 -3.04 -5.83 10.55
C ASN A 250 -3.13 -4.71 11.57
N ILE A 251 -4.16 -4.72 12.39
CA ILE A 251 -4.51 -3.64 13.31
C ILE A 251 -4.22 -4.06 14.74
N LEU A 252 -3.54 -3.19 15.47
CA LEU A 252 -3.46 -3.16 16.91
C LEU A 252 -3.98 -1.80 17.36
N SER A 253 -5.10 -1.79 18.09
CA SER A 253 -5.71 -0.53 18.56
C SER A 253 -6.09 -0.63 20.02
N THR A 254 -5.88 0.46 20.75
CA THR A 254 -6.48 0.63 22.07
C THR A 254 -7.83 1.31 21.88
N SER A 255 -8.88 0.63 22.27
CA SER A 255 -10.27 1.01 21.96
C SER A 255 -11.17 0.80 23.19
N SER A 256 -12.29 1.54 23.23
CA SER A 256 -13.36 1.31 24.21
C SER A 256 -14.68 1.06 23.50
N ILE A 257 -15.40 0.02 23.91
CA ILE A 257 -16.74 -0.29 23.43
C ILE A 257 -17.69 0.01 24.60
N GLY A 258 -18.39 1.15 24.53
CA GLY A 258 -19.03 1.71 25.72
C GLY A 258 -17.99 2.00 26.80
N ASP A 259 -18.19 1.46 27.99
CA ASP A 259 -17.27 1.62 29.15
C ASP A 259 -16.16 0.55 29.19
N TYR A 260 -16.14 -0.39 28.25
CA TYR A 260 -15.19 -1.49 28.24
C TYR A 260 -13.98 -1.19 27.37
N THR A 261 -12.82 -0.93 28.00
CA THR A 261 -11.57 -0.68 27.28
C THR A 261 -10.84 -1.98 26.96
N ILE A 262 -10.35 -2.09 25.72
CA ILE A 262 -9.71 -3.29 25.20
C ILE A 262 -8.65 -2.94 24.17
N ASP A 263 -7.57 -3.71 24.17
CA ASP A 263 -6.64 -3.74 23.04
C ASP A 263 -7.14 -4.74 22.00
N ILE A 264 -7.53 -4.22 20.84
CA ILE A 264 -8.07 -5.01 19.73
C ILE A 264 -6.92 -5.33 18.78
N THR A 265 -6.74 -6.64 18.51
CA THR A 265 -5.80 -7.12 17.49
C THR A 265 -6.54 -7.96 16.47
N PHE A 266 -6.51 -7.58 15.22
CA PHE A 266 -7.12 -8.37 14.14
C PHE A 266 -6.49 -8.11 12.80
N LEU A 267 -6.60 -9.10 11.91
CA LEU A 267 -6.24 -9.00 10.51
C LEU A 267 -7.50 -8.90 9.68
N GLN A 268 -7.58 -7.89 8.83
CA GLN A 268 -8.64 -7.77 7.84
C GLN A 268 -8.04 -7.69 6.45
N SER A 269 -8.43 -8.64 5.60
CA SER A 269 -7.97 -8.73 4.22
C SER A 269 -8.94 -8.05 3.25
N ASN A 270 -8.43 -7.68 2.08
CA ASN A 270 -9.21 -7.10 0.99
C ASN A 270 -9.95 -5.80 1.36
N VAL A 271 -9.37 -4.98 2.20
CA VAL A 271 -9.88 -3.64 2.47
C VAL A 271 -9.73 -2.79 1.21
N LYS A 272 -10.84 -2.24 0.72
CA LYS A 272 -10.82 -1.40 -0.49
C LYS A 272 -9.97 -0.17 -0.27
N LEU A 273 -9.00 0.04 -1.15
CA LEU A 273 -8.18 1.25 -1.17
C LEU A 273 -8.78 2.26 -2.16
N ILE A 274 -9.09 3.45 -1.68
CA ILE A 274 -9.59 4.54 -2.51
C ILE A 274 -8.46 5.54 -2.69
N THR A 275 -8.17 5.88 -3.93
CA THR A 275 -7.16 6.88 -4.29
C THR A 275 -7.79 8.03 -5.07
N ASP A 276 -7.10 9.13 -5.15
CA ASP A 276 -7.46 10.29 -5.96
C ASP A 276 -6.23 10.78 -6.75
N ASP A 277 -6.37 11.85 -7.51
CA ASP A 277 -5.31 12.42 -8.35
C ASP A 277 -4.03 12.75 -7.57
N SER A 278 -4.11 12.84 -6.23
CA SER A 278 -2.93 13.07 -5.40
C SER A 278 -1.90 11.94 -5.51
N LEU A 279 -2.32 10.73 -5.90
CA LEU A 279 -1.44 9.58 -6.16
C LEU A 279 -0.35 9.91 -7.19
N HIS A 280 -0.67 10.74 -8.19
CA HIS A 280 0.28 11.14 -9.23
C HIS A 280 1.49 11.91 -8.69
N LYS A 281 1.40 12.46 -7.48
CA LYS A 281 2.55 13.13 -6.82
C LYS A 281 3.67 12.15 -6.46
N LEU A 282 3.38 10.85 -6.36
CA LEU A 282 4.41 9.83 -6.16
C LEU A 282 5.18 9.48 -7.43
N LEU A 283 4.61 9.72 -8.62
CA LEU A 283 5.24 9.36 -9.87
C LEU A 283 6.63 10.01 -10.08
N PRO A 284 6.82 11.31 -9.85
CA PRO A 284 8.15 11.92 -9.95
C PRO A 284 9.15 11.35 -8.93
N VAL A 285 8.69 11.01 -7.74
CA VAL A 285 9.53 10.44 -6.66
C VAL A 285 10.06 9.07 -7.08
N LEU A 286 9.18 8.20 -7.58
CA LEU A 286 9.54 6.85 -8.02
C LEU A 286 10.31 6.87 -9.36
N ALA A 287 10.01 7.82 -10.24
CA ALA A 287 10.70 7.95 -11.53
C ALA A 287 12.12 8.51 -11.41
N LYS A 288 12.40 9.34 -10.39
CA LYS A 288 13.69 10.02 -10.23
C LYS A 288 14.90 9.10 -10.35
N PRO A 289 15.00 7.97 -9.63
CA PRO A 289 16.18 7.08 -9.75
C PRO A 289 16.28 6.43 -11.13
N ILE A 290 15.16 6.18 -11.80
CA ILE A 290 15.12 5.61 -13.15
C ILE A 290 15.61 6.63 -14.18
N VAL A 291 15.10 7.86 -14.09
CA VAL A 291 15.55 8.96 -14.94
C VAL A 291 17.05 9.23 -14.75
N GLN A 292 17.53 9.20 -13.51
CA GLN A 292 18.96 9.35 -13.22
C GLN A 292 19.77 8.25 -13.90
N LYS A 293 19.31 7.00 -13.83
CA LYS A 293 19.99 5.87 -14.48
C LYS A 293 20.03 6.01 -16.00
N ILE A 294 18.97 6.53 -16.62
CA ILE A 294 18.94 6.84 -18.06
C ILE A 294 19.96 7.93 -18.39
N ILE A 295 20.01 9.00 -17.58
CA ILE A 295 20.96 10.09 -17.77
C ILE A 295 22.40 9.60 -17.64
N ASP A 296 22.69 8.80 -16.63
CA ASP A 296 24.04 8.25 -16.40
C ASP A 296 24.48 7.29 -17.52
N GLY A 297 23.54 6.64 -18.18
CA GLY A 297 23.79 5.77 -19.33
C GLY A 297 23.85 6.48 -20.68
N ALA A 298 23.36 7.73 -20.74
CA ALA A 298 23.35 8.51 -21.97
C ALA A 298 24.75 9.02 -22.31
N SER A 299 25.09 8.99 -23.58
CA SER A 299 26.38 9.50 -24.07
C SER A 299 26.16 10.68 -25.03
N LEU A 300 26.82 11.80 -24.73
CA LEU A 300 26.92 12.92 -25.63
C LEU A 300 28.26 12.84 -26.37
N SER A 301 28.23 12.75 -27.68
CA SER A 301 29.44 12.78 -28.51
C SER A 301 29.40 14.01 -29.46
N ILE A 302 30.53 14.66 -29.55
CA ILE A 302 30.75 15.72 -30.56
C ILE A 302 31.53 15.08 -31.69
N SER A 303 30.92 15.02 -32.87
CA SER A 303 31.52 14.40 -34.06
C SER A 303 32.32 15.39 -34.88
N GLN A 304 31.95 16.68 -34.87
CA GLN A 304 32.59 17.69 -35.67
C GLN A 304 32.54 19.07 -34.99
N ILE A 305 33.66 19.78 -35.08
CA ILE A 305 33.78 21.17 -34.67
C ILE A 305 34.35 21.93 -35.87
N THR A 306 33.61 22.91 -36.37
CA THR A 306 34.06 23.75 -37.50
C THR A 306 34.08 25.21 -37.07
N ILE A 307 35.20 25.87 -37.30
CA ILE A 307 35.33 27.31 -37.05
C ILE A 307 34.81 28.05 -38.30
N LEU A 308 33.88 28.96 -38.05
CA LEU A 308 33.25 29.77 -39.06
C LEU A 308 33.58 31.25 -38.83
N ASN A 309 33.67 32.03 -39.90
CA ASN A 309 33.79 33.49 -39.85
C ASN A 309 34.88 34.00 -38.90
N PRO A 310 36.16 33.52 -38.98
CA PRO A 310 37.21 33.96 -38.09
C PRO A 310 37.52 35.45 -38.28
N GLN A 311 37.50 36.19 -37.17
CA GLN A 311 37.88 37.59 -37.07
C GLN A 311 38.99 37.79 -36.06
N ALA A 312 39.58 38.93 -35.96
CA ALA A 312 40.72 39.21 -35.08
C ALA A 312 40.42 38.99 -33.59
N LYS A 313 39.17 39.08 -33.15
CA LYS A 313 38.75 38.96 -31.73
C LYS A 313 37.59 38.04 -31.50
N SER A 314 37.06 37.40 -32.54
CA SER A 314 35.88 36.53 -32.42
C SER A 314 35.82 35.54 -33.58
N PHE A 315 35.17 34.43 -33.38
CA PHE A 315 34.84 33.46 -34.42
C PHE A 315 33.54 32.74 -34.03
N GLN A 316 32.92 32.11 -35.00
CA GLN A 316 31.78 31.23 -34.75
C GLN A 316 32.24 29.78 -34.76
N VAL A 317 31.61 28.99 -33.94
CA VAL A 317 31.85 27.55 -33.90
C VAL A 317 30.55 26.83 -34.25
N HIS A 318 30.63 25.96 -35.25
CA HIS A 318 29.59 25.02 -35.58
C HIS A 318 29.94 23.68 -34.93
N LEU A 319 29.07 23.20 -34.06
CA LEU A 319 29.20 21.93 -33.38
C LEU A 319 28.17 20.93 -33.93
N GLU A 320 28.65 19.79 -34.36
CA GLU A 320 27.79 18.63 -34.67
C GLU A 320 28.06 17.51 -33.69
N GLY A 321 27.00 16.85 -33.25
CA GLY A 321 27.10 15.77 -32.27
C GLY A 321 25.86 14.91 -32.24
N SER A 322 25.86 13.96 -31.32
CA SER A 322 24.71 13.08 -31.08
C SER A 322 24.59 12.71 -29.61
N ILE A 323 23.38 12.46 -29.19
CA ILE A 323 23.07 11.83 -27.91
C ILE A 323 22.63 10.40 -28.23
N ALA A 324 23.32 9.43 -27.64
CA ALA A 324 22.99 8.01 -27.74
C ALA A 324 22.64 7.44 -26.36
N ASN A 325 22.03 6.26 -26.33
CA ASN A 325 21.61 5.57 -25.12
C ASN A 325 20.67 6.39 -24.23
N SER A 326 19.79 7.16 -24.84
CA SER A 326 18.86 8.08 -24.16
C SER A 326 17.65 7.36 -23.53
N GLY A 327 17.63 6.03 -23.59
CA GLY A 327 16.56 5.21 -23.07
C GLY A 327 15.33 5.14 -24.00
N PRO A 328 14.28 4.42 -23.58
CA PRO A 328 13.15 4.08 -24.44
C PRO A 328 12.03 5.14 -24.44
N PHE A 329 12.27 6.32 -23.88
CA PHE A 329 11.30 7.40 -23.79
C PHE A 329 11.65 8.56 -24.68
N ASN A 330 10.63 9.15 -25.29
CA ASN A 330 10.82 10.47 -25.89
C ASN A 330 11.06 11.49 -24.77
N ALA A 331 12.08 12.31 -24.93
CA ALA A 331 12.48 13.29 -23.91
C ALA A 331 12.83 14.62 -24.54
N LYS A 332 12.70 15.68 -23.74
CA LYS A 332 13.19 17.02 -24.09
C LYS A 332 14.22 17.45 -23.06
N ILE A 333 15.48 17.43 -23.48
CA ILE A 333 16.61 17.84 -22.64
C ILE A 333 16.77 19.35 -22.72
N ARG A 334 16.85 20.00 -21.56
CA ARG A 334 17.09 21.42 -21.42
C ARG A 334 18.35 21.64 -20.61
N PHE A 335 19.13 22.63 -20.99
CA PHE A 335 20.38 23.04 -20.34
C PHE A 335 20.21 24.45 -19.72
N PRO A 336 19.56 24.57 -18.56
CA PRO A 336 19.24 25.87 -17.98
C PRO A 336 20.47 26.70 -17.65
N ASN A 337 21.60 26.07 -17.34
CA ASN A 337 22.86 26.72 -16.95
C ASN A 337 23.88 26.79 -18.09
N SER A 338 23.47 26.51 -19.35
CA SER A 338 24.39 26.46 -20.50
C SER A 338 25.46 25.36 -20.35
N LEU A 339 26.30 25.17 -21.35
CA LEU A 339 27.50 24.34 -21.27
C LEU A 339 28.74 25.22 -21.15
N GLN A 340 29.71 24.82 -20.36
CA GLN A 340 30.99 25.50 -20.24
C GLN A 340 32.04 24.82 -21.10
N VAL A 341 32.71 25.58 -21.93
CA VAL A 341 33.92 25.15 -22.63
C VAL A 341 35.11 25.51 -21.75
N GLN A 342 35.91 24.54 -21.38
CA GLN A 342 37.07 24.76 -20.50
C GLN A 342 38.35 24.24 -21.14
N ARG A 343 39.46 24.90 -20.83
CA ARG A 343 40.82 24.42 -21.13
C ARG A 343 41.68 24.56 -19.88
N ASN A 344 42.27 23.48 -19.44
CA ASN A 344 43.11 23.43 -18.21
C ASN A 344 42.38 24.06 -17.00
N ASN A 345 41.11 23.68 -16.78
CA ASN A 345 40.22 24.17 -15.74
C ASN A 345 39.83 25.68 -15.85
N ASN A 346 40.28 26.38 -16.87
CA ASN A 346 39.86 27.76 -17.13
C ASN A 346 38.63 27.77 -18.06
N VAL A 347 37.56 28.41 -17.62
CA VAL A 347 36.34 28.59 -18.44
C VAL A 347 36.67 29.55 -19.58
N LEU A 348 36.63 29.05 -20.82
CA LEU A 348 36.82 29.85 -22.01
C LEU A 348 35.53 30.55 -22.41
N ARG A 349 34.41 29.82 -22.36
CA ARG A 349 33.10 30.35 -22.76
C ARG A 349 31.96 29.50 -22.17
N GLN A 350 30.78 30.12 -22.08
CA GLN A 350 29.51 29.45 -21.87
C GLN A 350 28.72 29.41 -23.18
N ILE A 351 28.27 28.22 -23.57
CA ILE A 351 27.46 28.00 -24.77
C ILE A 351 26.02 27.80 -24.37
N LYS A 352 25.13 28.65 -24.82
CA LYS A 352 23.68 28.49 -24.60
C LYS A 352 23.16 27.38 -25.50
N MET A 353 22.75 26.26 -24.90
CA MET A 353 22.23 25.13 -25.63
C MET A 353 20.74 25.29 -25.92
N PRO A 354 20.27 24.99 -27.14
CA PRO A 354 18.86 24.84 -27.40
C PRO A 354 18.31 23.61 -26.65
N ALA A 355 16.98 23.54 -26.49
CA ALA A 355 16.37 22.31 -26.03
C ALA A 355 16.51 21.22 -27.10
N ILE A 356 16.94 20.03 -26.69
CA ILE A 356 17.16 18.90 -27.60
C ILE A 356 15.99 17.94 -27.42
N GLU A 357 15.31 17.61 -28.49
CA GLU A 357 14.30 16.58 -28.54
C GLU A 357 14.97 15.24 -28.85
N VAL A 358 14.76 14.28 -27.97
CA VAL A 358 15.34 12.95 -27.99
C VAL A 358 14.25 11.97 -28.35
N THR A 359 14.46 11.19 -29.39
CA THR A 359 13.56 10.10 -29.77
C THR A 359 13.92 8.82 -29.01
N ALA A 360 12.90 8.12 -28.56
CA ALA A 360 13.05 6.85 -27.86
C ALA A 360 13.92 5.86 -28.67
N ASP A 361 14.90 5.27 -27.99
CA ASP A 361 15.84 4.26 -28.51
C ASP A 361 16.76 4.77 -29.65
N GLU A 362 16.48 5.92 -30.29
CA GLU A 362 17.26 6.45 -31.41
C GLU A 362 18.24 7.55 -30.97
N GLY A 363 17.89 8.24 -29.85
CA GLY A 363 18.67 9.38 -29.36
C GLY A 363 18.33 10.68 -30.08
N ALA A 364 19.32 11.54 -30.21
CA ALA A 364 19.17 12.84 -30.88
C ALA A 364 20.43 13.22 -31.65
N LYS A 365 20.25 13.98 -32.73
CA LYS A 365 21.34 14.70 -33.40
C LYS A 365 21.39 16.15 -32.91
N LEU A 366 22.56 16.60 -32.61
CA LEU A 366 22.84 17.97 -32.16
C LEU A 366 23.52 18.76 -33.29
N ARG A 367 22.99 19.93 -33.57
CA ARG A 367 23.64 20.95 -34.40
C ARG A 367 23.51 22.30 -33.71
N LEU A 368 24.61 22.99 -33.55
CA LEU A 368 24.67 24.26 -32.84
C LEU A 368 25.70 25.19 -33.50
N ILE A 369 25.32 26.43 -33.67
CA ILE A 369 26.27 27.52 -34.01
C ILE A 369 26.33 28.47 -32.81
N SER A 370 27.53 28.77 -32.34
CA SER A 370 27.77 29.68 -31.21
C SER A 370 28.90 30.61 -31.50
N ASP A 371 28.78 31.87 -31.06
CA ASP A 371 29.83 32.87 -31.16
C ASP A 371 30.88 32.66 -30.06
N PHE A 372 32.14 32.76 -30.41
CA PHE A 372 33.29 32.72 -29.52
C PHE A 372 34.07 34.01 -29.54
#